data_2feecaaf10b3cb02a1a4c69e715c52bb
#
_entry.id   2feecaaf10b3cb02a1a4c69e715c52bb
#
_cell.length_a   1.000
_cell.length_b   1.000
_cell.length_c   1.000
_cell.angle_alpha   90.00
_cell.angle_beta   90.00
_cell.angle_gamma   90.00
#
_symmetry.space_group_name_H-M   'P 1'
#
loop_
_entity.id
_entity.type
_entity.pdbx_description
1 polymer ?
#
loop_
_entity_poly.entity_id
_entity_poly.type
_entity_poly.pdbx_seq_one_letter_code
_entity_poly.pdbx_strand_id
1 'polypeptide(L)'
;RGAHQIQDEEVNELPGTYGDPAKAIENFPGMGRVLLSQGSLFVRGALPNESAVFVDDYEIPDLYHFTGSTSVINAPFVESVELVPGGFSARYGRSTGGVVTIKTKKLPTDDVHGFAKLDLIDAGAYAGVPLSDDIAMGASARRSYLDAVRNIQRANGGTGDAVLLVPTYWDYQLKLDWDTAPGHELVVFAFGSGDREEYIADGSGALDPYLRTNDSDFHRLSLRYQHNVGSGFTHTF
;
A
#
# COMPACT_ATOMS: atom_id res chain seq x y z
N ARG A 1 21.70 -10.08 4.86
CA ARG A 1 21.85 -11.18 5.84
C ARG A 1 20.61 -11.20 6.73
N GLY A 2 19.59 -11.95 6.33
CA GLY A 2 18.28 -12.00 6.99
C GLY A 2 17.20 -11.14 6.34
N ALA A 3 17.43 -10.57 5.18
CA ALA A 3 16.39 -9.96 4.36
C ALA A 3 15.51 -11.08 3.75
N HIS A 4 14.21 -10.82 3.72
CA HIS A 4 13.22 -11.69 3.09
C HIS A 4 12.58 -10.91 1.96
N GLN A 5 12.59 -11.46 0.76
CA GLN A 5 12.04 -10.84 -0.43
C GLN A 5 11.00 -11.77 -1.07
N ILE A 6 9.93 -11.20 -1.58
CA ILE A 6 8.92 -11.88 -2.39
C ILE A 6 8.74 -11.10 -3.69
N GLN A 7 8.66 -11.83 -4.79
CA GLN A 7 8.31 -11.31 -6.10
C GLN A 7 6.79 -11.41 -6.30
N ASP A 8 6.24 -10.52 -7.15
CA ASP A 8 4.80 -10.48 -7.46
C ASP A 8 4.25 -11.86 -7.89
N GLU A 9 5.02 -12.62 -8.66
CA GLU A 9 4.63 -13.95 -9.15
C GLU A 9 4.40 -14.97 -8.02
N GLU A 10 5.14 -14.86 -6.92
CA GLU A 10 5.05 -15.79 -5.79
C GLU A 10 3.85 -15.50 -4.88
N VAL A 11 3.30 -14.30 -4.95
CA VAL A 11 2.23 -13.82 -4.05
C VAL A 11 0.95 -14.63 -4.20
N ASN A 12 0.62 -15.01 -5.42
CA ASN A 12 -0.61 -15.76 -5.72
C ASN A 12 -0.62 -17.17 -5.10
N GLU A 13 0.55 -17.69 -4.74
CA GLU A 13 0.71 -19.00 -4.10
C GLU A 13 0.64 -18.92 -2.57
N LEU A 14 0.75 -17.71 -1.99
CA LEU A 14 0.76 -17.52 -0.54
C LEU A 14 -0.64 -17.35 0.03
N PRO A 15 -1.04 -18.19 1.01
CA PRO A 15 -2.35 -18.05 1.66
C PRO A 15 -2.50 -16.72 2.39
N GLY A 16 -3.67 -16.11 2.28
CA GLY A 16 -4.03 -14.91 3.05
C GLY A 16 -3.53 -13.59 2.48
N THR A 17 -2.88 -13.60 1.31
CA THR A 17 -2.43 -12.38 0.63
C THR A 17 -3.55 -11.70 -0.17
N TYR A 18 -4.55 -12.48 -0.62
CA TYR A 18 -5.65 -12.02 -1.49
C TYR A 18 -5.15 -11.30 -2.76
N GLY A 19 -3.96 -11.67 -3.25
CA GLY A 19 -3.32 -11.04 -4.39
C GLY A 19 -2.64 -9.70 -4.08
N ASP A 20 -2.42 -9.37 -2.82
CA ASP A 20 -1.68 -8.19 -2.38
C ASP A 20 -0.25 -8.58 -1.97
N PRO A 21 0.79 -8.18 -2.75
CA PRO A 21 2.16 -8.52 -2.46
C PRO A 21 2.67 -8.03 -1.10
N ALA A 22 2.20 -6.86 -0.67
CA ALA A 22 2.61 -6.32 0.62
C ALA A 22 2.08 -7.16 1.80
N LYS A 23 0.91 -7.80 1.64
CA LYS A 23 0.37 -8.75 2.64
C LYS A 23 1.24 -10.00 2.82
N ALA A 24 2.04 -10.35 1.84
CA ALA A 24 2.94 -11.47 1.91
C ALA A 24 4.00 -11.32 3.02
N ILE A 25 4.35 -10.07 3.39
CA ILE A 25 5.26 -9.77 4.49
C ILE A 25 4.79 -10.40 5.81
N GLU A 26 3.50 -10.48 6.04
CA GLU A 26 2.93 -11.05 7.27
C GLU A 26 3.27 -12.55 7.45
N ASN A 27 3.70 -13.22 6.38
CA ASN A 27 4.14 -14.62 6.42
C ASN A 27 5.63 -14.77 6.74
N PHE A 28 6.39 -13.67 6.80
CA PHE A 28 7.83 -13.74 7.07
C PHE A 28 8.15 -14.03 8.53
N PRO A 29 9.26 -14.74 8.80
CA PRO A 29 9.72 -14.98 10.16
C PRO A 29 9.98 -13.67 10.92
N GLY A 30 9.45 -13.57 12.13
CA GLY A 30 9.60 -12.39 12.98
C GLY A 30 8.53 -11.33 12.81
N MET A 31 7.54 -11.55 11.93
CA MET A 31 6.36 -10.71 11.86
C MET A 31 5.34 -11.09 12.92
N GLY A 32 4.88 -10.10 13.67
CA GLY A 32 3.80 -10.24 14.61
C GLY A 32 2.45 -10.00 13.94
N ARG A 33 1.54 -10.95 14.06
CA ARG A 33 0.14 -10.78 13.65
C ARG A 33 -0.67 -10.40 14.87
N VAL A 34 -1.19 -9.20 14.89
CA VAL A 34 -2.10 -8.74 15.95
C VAL A 34 -3.49 -8.62 15.34
N LEU A 35 -4.45 -9.31 15.92
CA LEU A 35 -5.85 -9.20 15.53
C LEU A 35 -6.29 -7.75 15.76
N LEU A 36 -6.89 -7.11 14.77
CA LEU A 36 -7.33 -5.71 14.81
C LEU A 36 -6.15 -4.72 14.97
N SER A 37 -5.01 -5.01 14.35
CA SER A 37 -3.79 -4.17 14.42
C SER A 37 -3.87 -2.84 13.69
N GLN A 38 -5.02 -2.49 13.14
CA GLN A 38 -5.22 -1.23 12.42
C GLN A 38 -4.15 -0.98 11.33
N GLY A 39 -3.82 -2.02 10.56
CA GLY A 39 -2.83 -1.91 9.50
C GLY A 39 -1.36 -1.82 9.95
N SER A 40 -1.11 -1.98 11.24
CA SER A 40 0.22 -1.79 11.82
C SER A 40 1.16 -2.98 11.61
N LEU A 41 2.42 -2.69 11.32
CA LEU A 41 3.50 -3.66 11.19
C LEU A 41 4.19 -3.89 12.53
N PHE A 42 4.25 -5.14 13.00
CA PHE A 42 5.00 -5.53 14.19
C PHE A 42 6.18 -6.42 13.79
N VAL A 43 7.36 -5.84 13.73
CA VAL A 43 8.58 -6.55 13.33
C VAL A 43 9.39 -6.92 14.58
N ARG A 44 9.53 -8.23 14.86
CA ARG A 44 10.29 -8.76 16.02
C ARG A 44 9.88 -8.16 17.36
N GLY A 45 8.60 -7.82 17.52
CA GLY A 45 8.08 -7.22 18.75
C GLY A 45 8.34 -5.72 18.90
N ALA A 46 8.91 -5.06 17.89
CA ALA A 46 9.00 -3.62 17.84
C ALA A 46 7.62 -2.99 17.64
N LEU A 47 7.46 -1.76 18.12
CA LEU A 47 6.24 -1.00 17.90
C LEU A 47 6.10 -0.60 16.41
N PRO A 48 4.89 -0.39 15.90
CA PRO A 48 4.68 -0.03 14.49
C PRO A 48 5.46 1.21 14.04
N ASN A 49 5.52 2.24 14.87
CA ASN A 49 6.25 3.50 14.60
C ASN A 49 7.78 3.37 14.69
N GLU A 50 8.30 2.19 15.04
CA GLU A 50 9.72 1.88 15.05
C GLU A 50 10.19 1.24 13.75
N SER A 51 9.27 0.89 12.85
CA SER A 51 9.55 0.35 11.52
C SER A 51 9.25 1.39 10.45
N ALA A 52 10.03 1.38 9.36
CA ALA A 52 9.82 2.28 8.23
C ALA A 52 9.45 1.51 6.97
N VAL A 53 8.63 2.14 6.14
CA VAL A 53 8.18 1.62 4.85
C VAL A 53 8.62 2.56 3.73
N PHE A 54 9.20 2.00 2.68
CA PHE A 54 9.67 2.75 1.52
C PHE A 54 9.06 2.19 0.23
N VAL A 55 8.65 3.08 -0.66
CA VAL A 55 8.27 2.76 -2.04
C VAL A 55 9.24 3.46 -2.97
N ASP A 56 9.99 2.70 -3.76
CA ASP A 56 11.06 3.22 -4.64
C ASP A 56 11.97 4.23 -3.92
N ASP A 57 12.39 3.90 -2.69
CA ASP A 57 13.25 4.73 -1.83
C ASP A 57 12.59 5.95 -1.15
N TYR A 58 11.30 6.18 -1.35
CA TYR A 58 10.54 7.24 -0.68
C TYR A 58 9.75 6.68 0.49
N GLU A 59 9.97 7.24 1.68
CA GLU A 59 9.28 6.84 2.90
C GLU A 59 7.79 7.19 2.82
N ILE A 60 6.94 6.23 3.21
CA ILE A 60 5.50 6.40 3.38
C ILE A 60 5.09 6.15 4.83
N PRO A 61 4.05 6.81 5.33
CA PRO A 61 3.66 6.69 6.74
C PRO A 61 3.10 5.31 7.08
N ASP A 62 2.30 4.74 6.19
CA ASP A 62 1.57 3.51 6.43
C ASP A 62 1.68 2.55 5.23
N LEU A 63 1.86 1.25 5.51
CA LEU A 63 1.86 0.23 4.47
C LEU A 63 0.45 -0.24 4.14
N TYR A 64 -0.41 -0.32 5.14
CA TYR A 64 -1.77 -0.80 5.03
C TYR A 64 -2.77 0.28 5.42
N HIS A 65 -3.95 0.21 4.84
CA HIS A 65 -5.11 0.94 5.34
C HIS A 65 -5.46 0.53 6.78
N PHE A 66 -6.14 1.38 7.53
CA PHE A 66 -6.50 1.12 8.94
C PHE A 66 -7.24 -0.20 9.16
N THR A 67 -7.92 -0.73 8.14
CA THR A 67 -8.49 -2.08 8.22
C THR A 67 -7.45 -3.18 8.37
N GLY A 68 -6.20 -2.94 7.99
CA GLY A 68 -5.15 -3.95 7.89
C GLY A 68 -5.40 -4.99 6.79
N SER A 69 -6.47 -4.85 6.01
CA SER A 69 -6.89 -5.85 5.02
C SER A 69 -6.19 -5.69 3.67
N THR A 70 -5.73 -4.50 3.34
CA THR A 70 -5.17 -4.17 2.03
C THR A 70 -4.08 -3.10 2.14
N SER A 71 -3.07 -3.19 1.29
CA SER A 71 -1.97 -2.22 1.25
C SER A 71 -2.38 -0.94 0.51
N VAL A 72 -1.65 0.15 0.77
CA VAL A 72 -1.86 1.45 0.12
C VAL A 72 -1.31 1.49 -1.32
N ILE A 73 -0.53 0.47 -1.72
CA ILE A 73 -0.01 0.34 -3.09
C ILE A 73 -0.69 -0.85 -3.76
N ASN A 74 -1.30 -0.62 -4.92
CA ASN A 74 -1.98 -1.65 -5.69
C ASN A 74 -1.00 -2.65 -6.32
N ALA A 75 -1.32 -3.93 -6.27
CA ALA A 75 -0.53 -5.03 -6.79
C ALA A 75 0.03 -4.82 -8.22
N PRO A 76 -0.71 -4.26 -9.20
CA PRO A 76 -0.19 -4.04 -10.54
C PRO A 76 1.08 -3.20 -10.61
N PHE A 77 1.35 -2.38 -9.62
CA PHE A 77 2.56 -1.55 -9.57
C PHE A 77 3.72 -2.20 -8.81
N VAL A 78 3.50 -3.29 -8.11
CA VAL A 78 4.52 -3.93 -7.25
C VAL A 78 5.33 -4.95 -8.03
N GLU A 79 6.65 -4.80 -8.06
CA GLU A 79 7.60 -5.79 -8.55
C GLU A 79 8.01 -6.75 -7.44
N SER A 80 8.40 -6.19 -6.31
CA SER A 80 8.86 -6.98 -5.17
C SER A 80 8.65 -6.25 -3.86
N VAL A 81 8.54 -7.03 -2.80
CA VAL A 81 8.49 -6.54 -1.43
C VAL A 81 9.58 -7.22 -0.62
N GLU A 82 10.39 -6.43 0.06
CA GLU A 82 11.48 -6.90 0.90
C GLU A 82 11.28 -6.43 2.33
N LEU A 83 11.48 -7.33 3.29
CA LEU A 83 11.56 -7.05 4.72
C LEU A 83 12.99 -7.25 5.20
N VAL A 84 13.57 -6.20 5.79
CA VAL A 84 14.82 -6.27 6.53
C VAL A 84 14.53 -6.08 8.02
N PRO A 85 14.42 -7.16 8.80
CA PRO A 85 13.97 -7.09 10.19
C PRO A 85 15.06 -6.65 11.17
N GLY A 86 16.18 -6.13 10.69
CA GLY A 86 17.31 -5.60 11.46
C GLY A 86 18.61 -5.67 10.69
N GLY A 87 19.61 -4.88 11.11
CA GLY A 87 20.90 -4.79 10.42
C GLY A 87 20.83 -4.10 9.06
N PHE A 88 19.83 -3.26 8.86
CA PHE A 88 19.65 -2.46 7.64
C PHE A 88 20.73 -1.35 7.57
N SER A 89 20.93 -0.84 6.35
CA SER A 89 21.92 0.20 6.07
C SER A 89 21.59 1.51 6.80
N ALA A 90 22.62 2.29 7.13
CA ALA A 90 22.48 3.65 7.67
C ALA A 90 21.65 4.61 6.79
N ARG A 91 21.40 4.25 5.53
CA ARG A 91 20.47 4.91 4.63
C ARG A 91 19.05 4.98 5.22
N TYR A 92 18.63 3.95 5.94
CA TYR A 92 17.33 3.87 6.58
C TYR A 92 17.42 4.38 8.03
N GLY A 93 17.46 5.69 8.18
CA GLY A 93 17.46 6.32 9.51
C GLY A 93 16.11 6.22 10.21
N ARG A 94 16.08 6.50 11.51
CA ARG A 94 14.87 6.59 12.36
C ARG A 94 14.13 5.29 12.60
N SER A 95 14.60 4.16 12.11
CA SER A 95 13.99 2.85 12.33
C SER A 95 14.82 2.05 13.32
N THR A 96 14.16 1.39 14.26
CA THR A 96 14.76 0.47 15.24
C THR A 96 14.18 -0.93 15.16
N GLY A 97 12.99 -1.08 14.60
CA GLY A 97 12.29 -2.35 14.40
C GLY A 97 12.73 -3.05 13.11
N GLY A 98 12.19 -2.62 11.99
CA GLY A 98 12.49 -3.16 10.67
C GLY A 98 12.30 -2.16 9.54
N VAL A 99 12.73 -2.54 8.36
CA VAL A 99 12.53 -1.77 7.14
C VAL A 99 11.82 -2.62 6.11
N VAL A 100 10.73 -2.10 5.57
CA VAL A 100 10.02 -2.67 4.42
C VAL A 100 10.32 -1.82 3.20
N THR A 101 10.74 -2.44 2.12
CA THR A 101 10.93 -1.76 0.83
C THR A 101 10.07 -2.40 -0.23
N ILE A 102 9.33 -1.57 -0.95
CA ILE A 102 8.52 -1.95 -2.11
C ILE A 102 9.20 -1.38 -3.34
N LYS A 103 9.47 -2.22 -4.32
CA LYS A 103 9.90 -1.79 -5.64
C LYS A 103 8.74 -1.82 -6.60
N THR A 104 8.61 -0.75 -7.38
CA THR A 104 7.60 -0.72 -8.44
C THR A 104 8.14 -1.35 -9.71
N LYS A 105 7.28 -2.13 -10.38
CA LYS A 105 7.63 -2.77 -11.66
C LYS A 105 7.54 -1.77 -12.81
N LYS A 106 8.33 -2.01 -13.82
CA LYS A 106 8.21 -1.32 -15.10
C LYS A 106 6.88 -1.68 -15.76
N LEU A 107 6.20 -0.69 -16.29
CA LEU A 107 4.94 -0.90 -16.99
C LEU A 107 5.21 -1.52 -18.38
N PRO A 108 4.40 -2.50 -18.79
CA PRO A 108 4.54 -3.11 -20.12
C PRO A 108 4.15 -2.12 -21.23
N THR A 109 4.87 -2.24 -22.37
CA THR A 109 4.65 -1.40 -23.57
C THR A 109 4.04 -2.20 -24.73
N ASP A 110 3.63 -3.45 -24.50
CA ASP A 110 3.10 -4.35 -25.53
C ASP A 110 1.59 -4.15 -25.75
N ASP A 111 0.78 -4.25 -24.68
CA ASP A 111 -0.68 -4.24 -24.78
C ASP A 111 -1.34 -3.38 -23.72
N VAL A 112 -2.57 -2.91 -24.01
CA VAL A 112 -3.46 -2.31 -23.04
C VAL A 112 -4.00 -3.40 -22.11
N HIS A 113 -3.86 -3.21 -20.82
CA HIS A 113 -4.35 -4.16 -19.83
C HIS A 113 -4.99 -3.42 -18.66
N GLY A 114 -5.90 -4.09 -17.98
CA GLY A 114 -6.57 -3.49 -16.82
C GLY A 114 -7.65 -4.40 -16.27
N PHE A 115 -8.18 -3.99 -15.14
CA PHE A 115 -9.31 -4.66 -14.50
C PHE A 115 -10.12 -3.67 -13.67
N ALA A 116 -11.36 -4.05 -13.39
CA ALA A 116 -12.18 -3.47 -12.34
C ALA A 116 -12.49 -4.55 -11.31
N LYS A 117 -12.40 -4.21 -10.03
CA LYS A 117 -12.59 -5.11 -8.91
C LYS A 117 -13.68 -4.55 -7.99
N LEU A 118 -14.55 -5.44 -7.51
CA LEU A 118 -15.53 -5.14 -6.49
C LEU A 118 -15.44 -6.23 -5.42
N ASP A 119 -15.02 -5.85 -4.23
CA ASP A 119 -14.95 -6.72 -3.07
C ASP A 119 -16.10 -6.45 -2.09
N LEU A 120 -16.07 -7.10 -0.92
CA LEU A 120 -17.05 -6.88 0.15
C LEU A 120 -16.95 -5.50 0.80
N ILE A 121 -15.78 -4.85 0.73
CA ILE A 121 -15.47 -3.62 1.45
C ILE A 121 -15.04 -2.48 0.56
N ASP A 122 -14.48 -2.76 -0.63
CA ASP A 122 -13.97 -1.76 -1.55
C ASP A 122 -14.29 -2.05 -3.02
N ALA A 123 -14.13 -1.02 -3.82
CA ALA A 123 -14.14 -1.08 -5.26
C ALA A 123 -12.91 -0.36 -5.81
N GLY A 124 -12.31 -0.92 -6.85
CA GLY A 124 -11.12 -0.36 -7.47
C GLY A 124 -11.02 -0.70 -8.93
N ALA A 125 -10.15 0.03 -9.62
CA ALA A 125 -9.81 -0.22 -11.01
C ALA A 125 -8.34 0.08 -11.27
N TYR A 126 -7.80 -0.58 -12.27
CA TYR A 126 -6.45 -0.36 -12.79
C TYR A 126 -6.53 -0.38 -14.32
N ALA A 127 -5.73 0.49 -14.95
CA ALA A 127 -5.48 0.49 -16.38
C ALA A 127 -4.00 0.78 -16.67
N GLY A 128 -3.39 -0.05 -17.50
CA GLY A 128 -2.06 0.15 -18.05
C GLY A 128 -2.18 0.33 -19.57
N VAL A 129 -1.55 1.38 -20.09
CA VAL A 129 -1.67 1.77 -21.49
C VAL A 129 -0.28 2.08 -22.06
N PRO A 130 0.17 1.35 -23.10
CA PRO A 130 1.33 1.74 -23.87
C PRO A 130 0.98 3.00 -24.67
N LEU A 131 1.79 4.05 -24.55
CA LEU A 131 1.64 5.28 -25.36
C LEU A 131 2.54 5.22 -26.60
N SER A 132 3.64 4.48 -26.52
CA SER A 132 4.56 4.14 -27.60
C SER A 132 5.40 2.94 -27.20
N ASP A 133 6.30 2.48 -28.07
CA ASP A 133 7.25 1.40 -27.76
C ASP A 133 8.17 1.71 -26.56
N ASP A 134 8.38 3.01 -26.28
CA ASP A 134 9.27 3.50 -25.24
C ASP A 134 8.53 4.14 -24.04
N ILE A 135 7.21 4.29 -24.12
CA ILE A 135 6.42 4.99 -23.08
C ILE A 135 5.20 4.18 -22.68
N ALA A 136 5.07 3.92 -21.39
CA ALA A 136 3.86 3.33 -20.81
C ALA A 136 3.32 4.17 -19.66
N MET A 137 2.02 4.18 -19.49
CA MET A 137 1.34 4.84 -18.39
C MET A 137 0.41 3.86 -17.67
N GLY A 138 0.43 3.90 -16.35
CA GLY A 138 -0.48 3.12 -15.49
C GLY A 138 -1.24 4.02 -14.53
N ALA A 139 -2.50 3.72 -14.34
CA ALA A 139 -3.35 4.41 -13.37
C ALA A 139 -4.16 3.40 -12.57
N SER A 140 -4.30 3.65 -11.27
CA SER A 140 -5.26 2.93 -10.43
C SER A 140 -5.93 3.86 -9.45
N ALA A 141 -7.13 3.48 -9.04
CA ALA A 141 -7.84 4.11 -7.94
C ALA A 141 -8.67 3.06 -7.22
N ARG A 142 -8.78 3.20 -5.90
CA ARG A 142 -9.59 2.33 -5.06
C ARG A 142 -10.25 3.14 -3.96
N ARG A 143 -11.45 2.74 -3.56
CA ARG A 143 -12.17 3.32 -2.43
C ARG A 143 -13.01 2.27 -1.71
N SER A 144 -13.02 2.33 -0.37
CA SER A 144 -13.99 1.59 0.43
C SER A 144 -15.37 2.24 0.33
N TYR A 145 -16.43 1.44 0.45
CA TYR A 145 -17.82 1.92 0.39
C TYR A 145 -18.65 1.55 1.63
N LEU A 146 -18.00 1.17 2.71
CA LEU A 146 -18.66 0.80 3.96
C LEU A 146 -19.47 1.96 4.56
N ASP A 147 -19.03 3.20 4.34
CA ASP A 147 -19.76 4.41 4.69
C ASP A 147 -21.12 4.52 3.95
N ALA A 148 -21.14 4.18 2.66
CA ALA A 148 -22.36 4.17 1.87
C ALA A 148 -23.34 3.07 2.36
N VAL A 149 -22.82 1.86 2.63
CA VAL A 149 -23.64 0.75 3.18
C VAL A 149 -24.26 1.15 4.52
N ARG A 150 -23.46 1.76 5.42
CA ARG A 150 -23.96 2.27 6.70
C ARG A 150 -25.06 3.32 6.52
N ASN A 151 -24.89 4.25 5.60
CA ASN A 151 -25.86 5.31 5.36
C ASN A 151 -27.18 4.74 4.80
N ILE A 152 -27.12 3.73 3.94
CA ILE A 152 -28.32 3.02 3.45
C ILE A 152 -29.01 2.27 4.59
N GLN A 153 -28.29 1.59 5.46
CA GLN A 153 -28.87 0.89 6.61
C GLN A 153 -29.57 1.87 7.56
N ARG A 154 -28.97 3.00 7.87
CA ARG A 154 -29.58 4.06 8.71
C ARG A 154 -30.86 4.64 8.08
N ALA A 155 -30.82 4.91 6.77
CA ALA A 155 -31.99 5.41 6.04
C ALA A 155 -33.18 4.43 6.04
N ASN A 156 -32.92 3.14 6.16
CA ASN A 156 -33.93 2.09 6.24
C ASN A 156 -34.36 1.72 7.68
N GLY A 157 -34.04 2.57 8.66
CA GLY A 157 -34.47 2.37 10.05
C GLY A 157 -33.63 1.36 10.83
N GLY A 158 -32.43 1.03 10.39
CA GLY A 158 -31.50 0.20 11.14
C GLY A 158 -31.01 0.98 12.37
N THR A 159 -31.45 0.59 13.55
CA THR A 159 -30.92 1.08 14.84
C THR A 159 -29.67 0.29 15.17
N GLY A 160 -28.53 0.78 14.72
CA GLY A 160 -27.26 0.18 15.10
C GLY A 160 -26.81 0.71 16.49
N ASP A 161 -27.29 0.09 17.55
CA ASP A 161 -26.92 0.41 18.95
C ASP A 161 -25.56 -0.22 19.37
N ALA A 162 -24.76 -0.65 18.41
CA ALA A 162 -23.42 -1.21 18.67
C ALA A 162 -22.33 -0.19 18.41
N VAL A 163 -21.23 -0.30 19.13
CA VAL A 163 -19.97 0.37 18.76
C VAL A 163 -19.65 -0.03 17.34
N LEU A 164 -19.83 0.87 16.39
CA LEU A 164 -19.59 0.62 14.99
C LEU A 164 -18.32 1.32 14.56
N LEU A 165 -17.30 0.54 14.32
CA LEU A 165 -16.10 0.99 13.62
C LEU A 165 -16.40 0.98 12.11
N VAL A 166 -16.39 2.13 11.46
CA VAL A 166 -16.56 2.23 10.01
C VAL A 166 -15.29 2.84 9.43
N PRO A 167 -14.34 2.01 9.04
CA PRO A 167 -13.17 2.48 8.33
C PRO A 167 -13.57 2.85 6.90
N THR A 168 -13.15 4.02 6.48
CA THR A 168 -13.24 4.45 5.09
C THR A 168 -11.84 4.77 4.60
N TYR A 169 -11.52 4.36 3.38
CA TYR A 169 -10.23 4.63 2.79
C TYR A 169 -10.33 4.82 1.28
N TRP A 170 -9.30 5.43 0.76
CA TRP A 170 -9.07 5.57 -0.67
C TRP A 170 -7.58 5.58 -0.94
N ASP A 171 -7.19 5.15 -2.13
CA ASP A 171 -5.85 5.28 -2.67
C ASP A 171 -5.88 5.50 -4.18
N TYR A 172 -4.81 6.07 -4.69
CA TYR A 172 -4.58 6.18 -6.12
C TYR A 172 -3.10 6.07 -6.44
N GLN A 173 -2.79 5.57 -7.63
CA GLN A 173 -1.46 5.53 -8.21
C GLN A 173 -1.52 5.96 -9.68
N LEU A 174 -0.58 6.81 -10.07
CA LEU A 174 -0.35 7.23 -11.45
C LEU A 174 1.13 7.07 -11.74
N LYS A 175 1.49 6.23 -12.69
CA LYS A 175 2.89 5.96 -13.06
C LYS A 175 3.09 6.18 -14.55
N LEU A 176 4.23 6.77 -14.89
CA LEU A 176 4.70 6.89 -16.28
C LEU A 176 6.14 6.39 -16.31
N ASP A 177 6.40 5.44 -17.17
CA ASP A 177 7.73 4.94 -17.48
C ASP A 177 8.08 5.35 -18.90
N TRP A 178 9.27 5.95 -19.09
CA TRP A 178 9.75 6.42 -20.37
C TRP A 178 11.23 6.05 -20.57
N ASP A 179 11.49 5.20 -21.54
CA ASP A 179 12.83 4.92 -22.05
C ASP A 179 13.26 6.07 -22.99
N THR A 180 13.95 7.06 -22.45
CA THR A 180 14.32 8.28 -23.20
C THR A 180 15.42 8.03 -24.24
N ALA A 181 16.26 7.04 -24.02
CA ALA A 181 17.30 6.55 -24.93
C ALA A 181 17.80 5.17 -24.43
N PRO A 182 18.56 4.42 -25.23
CA PRO A 182 19.17 3.15 -24.78
C PRO A 182 19.95 3.33 -23.47
N GLY A 183 19.52 2.64 -22.42
CA GLY A 183 20.10 2.71 -21.09
C GLY A 183 19.67 3.92 -20.26
N HIS A 184 18.70 4.71 -20.71
CA HIS A 184 18.17 5.86 -20.00
C HIS A 184 16.67 5.71 -19.73
N GLU A 185 16.27 5.76 -18.50
CA GLU A 185 14.89 5.61 -18.05
C GLU A 185 14.47 6.80 -17.19
N LEU A 186 13.30 7.35 -17.47
CA LEU A 186 12.62 8.35 -16.66
C LEU A 186 11.33 7.76 -16.10
N VAL A 187 11.18 7.80 -14.79
CA VAL A 187 9.97 7.33 -14.11
C VAL A 187 9.35 8.49 -13.35
N VAL A 188 8.08 8.73 -13.60
CA VAL A 188 7.24 9.64 -12.81
C VAL A 188 6.22 8.80 -12.08
N PHE A 189 6.17 8.91 -10.75
CA PHE A 189 5.21 8.18 -9.95
C PHE A 189 4.53 9.09 -8.93
N ALA A 190 3.23 9.29 -9.10
CA ALA A 190 2.38 10.02 -8.18
C ALA A 190 1.42 9.04 -7.51
N PHE A 191 1.37 9.03 -6.18
CA PHE A 191 0.48 8.18 -5.44
C PHE A 191 0.06 8.80 -4.11
N GLY A 192 -1.05 8.35 -3.59
CA GLY A 192 -1.57 8.83 -2.32
C GLY A 192 -2.59 7.87 -1.73
N SER A 193 -2.78 8.01 -0.44
CA SER A 193 -3.73 7.23 0.34
C SER A 193 -4.35 8.11 1.41
N GLY A 194 -5.60 7.82 1.76
CA GLY A 194 -6.25 8.41 2.91
C GLY A 194 -7.11 7.40 3.63
N ASP A 195 -7.07 7.46 4.94
CA ASP A 195 -7.81 6.60 5.85
C ASP A 195 -8.57 7.44 6.86
N ARG A 196 -9.80 7.03 7.16
CA ARG A 196 -10.63 7.61 8.19
C ARG A 196 -11.35 6.53 8.98
N GLU A 197 -11.20 6.57 10.29
CA GLU A 197 -11.91 5.72 11.22
C GLU A 197 -12.84 6.55 12.10
N GLU A 198 -14.09 6.14 12.20
CA GLU A 198 -15.06 6.71 13.12
C GLU A 198 -15.46 5.68 14.16
N TYR A 199 -15.16 5.98 15.41
CA TYR A 199 -15.62 5.23 16.57
C TYR A 199 -16.87 5.93 17.14
N ILE A 200 -17.99 5.24 17.12
CA ILE A 200 -19.25 5.75 17.68
C ILE A 200 -19.63 4.84 18.83
N ALA A 201 -19.62 5.38 20.05
CA ALA A 201 -20.21 4.74 21.22
C ALA A 201 -21.55 5.41 21.53
N ASP A 202 -22.62 4.64 21.61
CA ASP A 202 -23.99 5.15 21.81
C ASP A 202 -24.37 5.46 23.26
N GLY A 203 -23.46 5.20 24.21
CA GLY A 203 -23.74 5.43 25.65
C GLY A 203 -24.67 4.41 26.27
N SER A 204 -25.04 3.32 25.60
CA SER A 204 -25.87 2.25 26.17
C SER A 204 -25.22 1.46 27.29
N GLY A 205 -23.93 1.75 27.56
CA GLY A 205 -23.12 1.14 28.63
C GLY A 205 -22.72 2.14 29.72
N ALA A 206 -21.74 1.78 30.53
CA ALA A 206 -21.19 2.61 31.60
C ALA A 206 -20.33 3.83 31.10
N LEU A 207 -20.26 4.02 29.80
CA LEU A 207 -19.48 5.09 29.16
C LEU A 207 -20.42 6.11 28.52
N ASP A 208 -20.06 7.38 28.63
CA ASP A 208 -20.75 8.46 27.94
C ASP A 208 -20.63 8.28 26.41
N PRO A 209 -21.65 8.71 25.64
CA PRO A 209 -21.55 8.72 24.17
C PRO A 209 -20.34 9.53 23.71
N TYR A 210 -19.48 8.95 22.89
CA TYR A 210 -18.38 9.69 22.31
C TYR A 210 -18.20 9.35 20.83
N LEU A 211 -17.80 10.35 20.07
CA LEU A 211 -17.33 10.21 18.71
C LEU A 211 -15.83 10.46 18.70
N ARG A 212 -15.07 9.49 18.23
CA ARG A 212 -13.64 9.66 17.96
C ARG A 212 -13.40 9.44 16.49
N THR A 213 -12.77 10.40 15.84
CA THR A 213 -12.33 10.29 14.45
C THR A 213 -10.80 10.25 14.43
N ASN A 214 -10.26 9.33 13.66
CA ASN A 214 -8.85 9.25 13.32
C ASN A 214 -8.72 9.36 11.81
N ASP A 215 -8.00 10.38 11.34
CA ASP A 215 -7.75 10.64 9.92
C ASP A 215 -6.25 10.59 9.64
N SER A 216 -5.86 9.93 8.56
CA SER A 216 -4.49 9.93 8.03
C SER A 216 -4.56 10.02 6.52
N ASP A 217 -3.83 10.96 5.93
CA ASP A 217 -3.69 11.04 4.49
C ASP A 217 -2.27 11.45 4.09
N PHE A 218 -1.86 11.01 2.92
CA PHE A 218 -0.61 11.44 2.32
C PHE A 218 -0.65 11.40 0.80
N HIS A 219 0.20 12.23 0.21
CA HIS A 219 0.47 12.24 -1.23
C HIS A 219 1.99 12.24 -1.46
N ARG A 220 2.42 11.54 -2.48
CA ARG A 220 3.82 11.49 -2.92
C ARG A 220 3.89 11.71 -4.42
N LEU A 221 4.88 12.48 -4.83
CA LEU A 221 5.27 12.63 -6.23
C LEU A 221 6.77 12.37 -6.30
N SER A 222 7.15 11.42 -7.10
CA SER A 222 8.55 11.10 -7.34
C SER A 222 8.89 11.23 -8.82
N LEU A 223 10.10 11.70 -9.07
CA LEU A 223 10.73 11.74 -10.37
C LEU A 223 12.07 11.03 -10.24
N ARG A 224 12.26 9.95 -10.99
CA ARG A 224 13.50 9.18 -10.99
C ARG A 224 14.05 9.11 -12.41
N TYR A 225 15.28 9.51 -12.57
CA TYR A 225 16.02 9.30 -13.81
C TYR A 225 17.16 8.30 -13.55
N GLN A 226 17.24 7.28 -14.37
CA GLN A 226 18.28 6.28 -14.30
C GLN A 226 19.09 6.27 -15.60
N HIS A 227 20.41 6.16 -15.45
CA HIS A 227 21.32 6.00 -16.56
C HIS A 227 22.26 4.81 -16.30
N ASN A 228 22.14 3.79 -17.14
CA ASN A 228 22.97 2.60 -17.09
C ASN A 228 24.25 2.82 -17.92
N VAL A 229 25.38 2.98 -17.27
CA VAL A 229 26.69 3.19 -17.90
C VAL A 229 27.43 1.86 -17.98
N GLY A 230 27.20 1.09 -19.07
CA GLY A 230 27.88 -0.20 -19.29
C GLY A 230 27.47 -1.28 -18.29
N SER A 231 28.18 -2.41 -18.32
CA SER A 231 27.86 -3.54 -17.43
C SER A 231 28.32 -3.26 -15.99
N GLY A 232 27.46 -2.69 -15.16
CA GLY A 232 27.67 -2.65 -13.73
C GLY A 232 27.53 -1.31 -13.02
N PHE A 233 27.27 -0.21 -13.72
CA PHE A 233 27.04 1.09 -13.08
C PHE A 233 25.69 1.68 -13.49
N THR A 234 24.84 1.94 -12.48
CA THR A 234 23.59 2.68 -12.64
C THR A 234 23.69 3.97 -11.83
N HIS A 235 23.48 5.11 -12.49
CA HIS A 235 23.31 6.40 -11.84
C HIS A 235 21.81 6.66 -11.69
N THR A 236 21.37 6.97 -10.46
CA THR A 236 19.98 7.34 -10.15
C THR A 236 19.96 8.75 -9.58
N PHE A 237 19.11 9.60 -10.11
CA PHE A 237 18.91 10.99 -9.71
C PHE A 237 17.46 11.25 -9.36
#